data_2dba2e789b2ab5ec57832fdb04db897e
#
_entry.id   2dba2e789b2ab5ec57832fdb04db897e
#
_cell.length_a   1.000
_cell.length_b   1.000
_cell.length_c   1.000
_cell.angle_alpha   90.00
_cell.angle_beta   90.00
_cell.angle_gamma   90.00
#
_symmetry.space_group_name_H-M   'P 1'
#
loop_
_entity.id
_entity.type
_entity.pdbx_description
1 polymer ?
#
loop_
_entity_poly.entity_id
_entity_poly.type
_entity_poly.pdbx_seq_one_letter_code
_entity_poly.pdbx_strand_id
1 'polypeptide(L)'
;MNYEIKQKEKFRYVEEGTGEPIVLLHGLFGALSNFQGLIEYFRFHNRVIVPLLPLLDMDILHTSVGGLAKYVHRFLESLELENVHLLGNSLGGHVALVHTLKNPSRIRSLILTGSSGLFENGMGDSYPRRGDYEYI
;
A
#
# COMPACT_ATOMS: atom_id res chain seq x y z
N MET A 1 3.18 -0.47 19.98
CA MET A 1 1.75 -0.60 20.18
C MET A 1 1.24 -1.85 19.49
N ASN A 2 0.39 -2.59 20.16
CA ASN A 2 -0.15 -3.84 19.63
C ASN A 2 -1.55 -3.63 19.07
N TYR A 3 -1.71 -3.93 17.81
CA TYR A 3 -3.02 -3.91 17.16
C TYR A 3 -3.55 -5.33 17.01
N GLU A 4 -4.86 -5.48 17.11
CA GLU A 4 -5.50 -6.74 16.83
C GLU A 4 -5.38 -7.07 15.35
N ILE A 5 -4.96 -8.29 15.03
CA ILE A 5 -4.91 -8.77 13.66
C ILE A 5 -6.24 -9.43 13.34
N LYS A 6 -6.97 -8.82 12.42
CA LYS A 6 -8.24 -9.37 11.93
C LYS A 6 -7.97 -10.28 10.74
N GLN A 7 -8.90 -11.17 10.50
CA GLN A 7 -8.81 -12.07 9.35
C GLN A 7 -10.17 -12.20 8.69
N LYS A 8 -10.16 -12.08 7.36
CA LYS A 8 -11.33 -12.39 6.53
C LYS A 8 -10.84 -13.19 5.34
N GLU A 9 -11.37 -14.38 5.16
CA GLU A 9 -10.89 -15.35 4.16
C GLU A 9 -9.38 -15.59 4.41
N LYS A 10 -8.54 -15.38 3.41
CA LYS A 10 -7.09 -15.53 3.55
C LYS A 10 -6.39 -14.23 3.96
N PHE A 11 -7.15 -13.14 4.08
CA PHE A 11 -6.57 -11.82 4.30
C PHE A 11 -6.45 -11.52 5.78
N ARG A 12 -5.27 -11.07 6.17
CA ARG A 12 -5.00 -10.61 7.54
C ARG A 12 -4.73 -9.11 7.48
N TYR A 13 -5.28 -8.38 8.41
CA TYR A 13 -5.19 -6.92 8.38
C TYR A 13 -5.43 -6.32 9.75
N VAL A 14 -5.02 -5.07 9.89
CA VAL A 14 -5.35 -4.24 11.05
C VAL A 14 -6.39 -3.22 10.61
N GLU A 15 -7.36 -2.96 11.46
CA GLU A 15 -8.38 -1.97 11.20
C GLU A 15 -8.68 -1.17 12.46
N GLU A 16 -8.63 0.15 12.33
CA GLU A 16 -8.91 1.07 13.44
C GLU A 16 -9.77 2.22 12.95
N GLY A 17 -10.73 2.62 13.77
CA GLY A 17 -11.58 3.76 13.48
C GLY A 17 -12.76 3.46 12.57
N THR A 18 -13.54 4.50 12.30
CA THR A 18 -14.73 4.46 11.44
C THR A 18 -14.74 5.68 10.52
N GLY A 19 -15.44 5.57 9.40
CA GLY A 19 -15.56 6.67 8.44
C GLY A 19 -15.02 6.29 7.07
N GLU A 20 -14.58 7.29 6.30
CA GLU A 20 -14.02 7.02 4.98
C GLU A 20 -12.79 6.13 5.08
N PRO A 21 -12.68 5.10 4.23
CA PRO A 21 -11.56 4.17 4.33
C PRO A 21 -10.26 4.75 3.82
N ILE A 22 -9.22 4.59 4.62
CA ILE A 22 -7.83 4.83 4.24
C ILE A 22 -7.12 3.48 4.30
N VAL A 23 -6.54 3.04 3.20
CA VAL A 23 -5.81 1.78 3.12
C VAL A 23 -4.33 2.08 3.01
N LEU A 24 -3.53 1.48 3.88
CA LEU A 24 -2.09 1.71 3.96
C LEU A 24 -1.35 0.44 3.53
N LEU A 25 -0.49 0.56 2.52
CA LEU A 25 0.31 -0.56 2.01
C LEU A 25 1.77 -0.39 2.41
N HIS A 26 2.29 -1.38 3.14
CA HIS A 26 3.66 -1.37 3.64
C HIS A 26 4.67 -1.92 2.63
N GLY A 27 5.95 -1.66 2.87
CA GLY A 27 7.05 -2.19 2.07
C GLY A 27 7.63 -3.46 2.66
N LEU A 28 8.75 -3.92 2.07
CA LEU A 28 9.40 -5.18 2.45
C LEU A 28 9.79 -5.25 3.93
N PHE A 29 10.33 -4.17 4.45
CA PHE A 29 10.75 -4.10 5.85
C PHE A 29 9.83 -3.22 6.67
N GLY A 30 8.77 -2.72 6.03
CA GLY A 30 7.82 -1.85 6.67
C GLY A 30 6.78 -2.66 7.39
N ALA A 31 6.91 -2.71 8.67
CA ALA A 31 5.88 -3.28 9.51
C ALA A 31 4.87 -2.20 9.87
N LEU A 32 3.91 -2.58 10.69
CA LEU A 32 2.92 -1.65 11.22
C LEU A 32 3.55 -0.44 11.91
N SER A 33 4.76 -0.60 12.42
CA SER A 33 5.48 0.48 13.09
C SER A 33 5.67 1.72 12.22
N ASN A 34 5.82 1.53 10.90
CA ASN A 34 5.99 2.67 9.98
C ASN A 34 4.71 3.48 9.83
N PHE A 35 3.57 2.87 10.11
CA PHE A 35 2.27 3.51 9.98
C PHE A 35 1.63 3.89 11.29
N GLN A 36 2.31 3.63 12.42
CA GLN A 36 1.71 3.88 13.73
C GLN A 36 1.22 5.31 13.88
N GLY A 37 2.03 6.29 13.47
CA GLY A 37 1.62 7.70 13.56
C GLY A 37 0.39 8.01 12.72
N LEU A 38 0.30 7.44 11.52
CA LEU A 38 -0.86 7.63 10.65
C LEU A 38 -2.10 6.98 11.24
N ILE A 39 -1.97 5.74 11.75
CA ILE A 39 -3.09 5.04 12.38
C ILE A 39 -3.59 5.83 13.58
N GLU A 40 -2.69 6.26 14.46
CA GLU A 40 -3.06 7.00 15.68
C GLU A 40 -3.74 8.32 15.37
N TYR A 41 -3.32 9.01 14.31
CA TYR A 41 -3.94 10.28 13.94
C TYR A 41 -5.28 10.07 13.25
N PHE A 42 -5.33 9.22 12.20
CA PHE A 42 -6.51 9.13 11.36
C PHE A 42 -7.63 8.25 11.93
N ARG A 43 -7.33 7.40 12.91
CA ARG A 43 -8.36 6.54 13.52
C ARG A 43 -9.54 7.32 14.11
N PHE A 44 -9.34 8.57 14.46
CA PHE A 44 -10.38 9.42 15.02
C PHE A 44 -11.29 10.05 13.97
N HIS A 45 -10.91 9.95 12.71
CA HIS A 45 -11.63 10.60 11.60
C HIS A 45 -11.99 9.64 10.48
N ASN A 46 -11.27 8.53 10.37
CA ASN A 46 -11.35 7.62 9.25
C ASN A 46 -11.32 6.17 9.70
N ARG A 47 -11.75 5.29 8.80
CA ARG A 47 -11.54 3.86 8.94
C ARG A 47 -10.18 3.55 8.34
N VAL A 48 -9.20 3.25 9.18
CA VAL A 48 -7.82 2.99 8.75
C VAL A 48 -7.59 1.49 8.66
N ILE A 49 -7.18 1.02 7.50
CA ILE A 49 -7.03 -0.41 7.22
C ILE A 49 -5.63 -0.68 6.70
N VAL A 50 -4.93 -1.62 7.31
CA VAL A 50 -3.58 -1.99 6.90
C VAL A 50 -3.55 -3.49 6.60
N PRO A 51 -3.67 -3.89 5.33
CA PRO A 51 -3.52 -5.30 5.00
C PRO A 51 -2.07 -5.73 5.22
N LEU A 52 -1.90 -6.92 5.77
CA LEU A 52 -0.59 -7.52 5.92
C LEU A 52 -0.27 -8.23 4.60
N LEU A 53 0.59 -7.61 3.81
CA LEU A 53 0.95 -8.17 2.51
C LEU A 53 1.76 -9.46 2.71
N PRO A 54 1.51 -10.50 1.92
CA PRO A 54 2.13 -11.81 2.13
C PRO A 54 3.57 -11.87 1.58
N LEU A 55 4.40 -10.91 1.97
CA LEU A 55 5.76 -10.78 1.44
C LEU A 55 6.70 -11.87 1.94
N LEU A 56 6.44 -12.41 3.15
CA LEU A 56 7.26 -13.47 3.72
C LEU A 56 6.73 -14.86 3.42
N ASP A 57 5.42 -14.97 3.18
CA ASP A 57 4.76 -16.25 2.92
C ASP A 57 4.80 -16.65 1.45
N MET A 58 5.06 -15.68 0.57
CA MET A 58 5.19 -15.92 -0.85
C MET A 58 6.67 -15.96 -1.21
N ASP A 59 7.00 -16.79 -2.20
CA ASP A 59 8.34 -16.78 -2.74
C ASP A 59 8.57 -15.43 -3.42
N ILE A 60 9.42 -14.61 -2.80
CA ILE A 60 9.69 -13.25 -3.28
C ILE A 60 10.22 -13.28 -4.71
N LEU A 61 10.95 -14.33 -5.10
CA LEU A 61 11.49 -14.45 -6.45
C LEU A 61 10.37 -14.64 -7.48
N HIS A 62 9.23 -15.14 -7.06
CA HIS A 62 8.06 -15.37 -7.92
C HIS A 62 6.94 -14.37 -7.67
N THR A 63 7.09 -13.49 -6.69
CA THR A 63 6.09 -12.48 -6.38
C THR A 63 6.35 -11.23 -7.18
N SER A 64 5.44 -10.93 -8.10
CA SER A 64 5.51 -9.69 -8.88
C SER A 64 4.70 -8.58 -8.21
N VAL A 65 5.02 -7.34 -8.55
CA VAL A 65 4.21 -6.20 -8.14
C VAL A 65 2.77 -6.35 -8.66
N GLY A 66 2.64 -6.87 -9.89
CA GLY A 66 1.32 -7.15 -10.45
C GLY A 66 0.53 -8.17 -9.64
N GLY A 67 1.20 -9.20 -9.14
CA GLY A 67 0.58 -10.19 -8.27
C GLY A 67 0.12 -9.61 -6.95
N LEU A 68 0.95 -8.76 -6.35
CA LEU A 68 0.58 -8.05 -5.12
C LEU A 68 -0.57 -7.07 -5.36
N ALA A 69 -0.59 -6.39 -6.50
CA ALA A 69 -1.69 -5.51 -6.84
C ALA A 69 -3.01 -6.27 -6.96
N LYS A 70 -2.99 -7.48 -7.55
CA LYS A 70 -4.17 -8.33 -7.60
C LYS A 70 -4.60 -8.77 -6.20
N TYR A 71 -3.65 -9.09 -5.34
CA TYR A 71 -3.93 -9.44 -3.95
C TYR A 71 -4.65 -8.29 -3.24
N VAL A 72 -4.15 -7.07 -3.40
CA VAL A 72 -4.78 -5.88 -2.82
C VAL A 72 -6.19 -5.68 -3.38
N HIS A 73 -6.36 -5.85 -4.69
CA HIS A 73 -7.67 -5.71 -5.32
C HIS A 73 -8.69 -6.67 -4.72
N ARG A 74 -8.32 -7.94 -4.58
CA ARG A 74 -9.19 -8.94 -3.97
C ARG A 74 -9.48 -8.63 -2.50
N PHE A 75 -8.49 -8.08 -1.80
CA PHE A 75 -8.68 -7.64 -0.42
C PHE A 75 -9.74 -6.53 -0.35
N LEU A 76 -9.62 -5.51 -1.19
CA LEU A 76 -10.60 -4.43 -1.23
C LEU A 76 -12.01 -4.95 -1.56
N GLU A 77 -12.09 -5.88 -2.50
CA GLU A 77 -13.37 -6.51 -2.82
C GLU A 77 -13.94 -7.29 -1.63
N SER A 78 -13.10 -8.05 -0.92
CA SER A 78 -13.56 -8.87 0.20
C SER A 78 -14.15 -8.04 1.33
N LEU A 79 -13.63 -6.82 1.54
CA LEU A 79 -14.15 -5.90 2.53
C LEU A 79 -15.18 -4.93 1.95
N GLU A 80 -15.55 -5.11 0.68
CA GLU A 80 -16.52 -4.27 -0.02
C GLU A 80 -16.14 -2.78 0.04
N LEU A 81 -14.85 -2.50 -0.12
CA LEU A 81 -14.33 -1.15 -0.06
C LEU A 81 -14.34 -0.48 -1.43
N GLU A 82 -14.90 0.72 -1.48
CA GLU A 82 -14.92 1.56 -2.66
C GLU A 82 -14.56 2.99 -2.24
N ASN A 83 -14.08 3.79 -3.21
CA ASN A 83 -13.68 5.18 -2.96
C ASN A 83 -12.67 5.29 -1.81
N VAL A 84 -11.64 4.43 -1.84
CA VAL A 84 -10.64 4.43 -0.79
C VAL A 84 -9.53 5.46 -1.06
N HIS A 85 -9.01 6.02 0.02
CA HIS A 85 -7.75 6.73 -0.02
C HIS A 85 -6.66 5.68 0.14
N LEU A 86 -5.85 5.49 -0.90
CA LEU A 86 -4.82 4.44 -0.90
C LEU A 86 -3.45 5.08 -0.76
N LEU A 87 -2.75 4.74 0.32
CA LEU A 87 -1.40 5.22 0.58
C LEU A 87 -0.44 4.03 0.55
N GLY A 88 0.64 4.17 -0.20
CA GLY A 88 1.65 3.14 -0.26
C GLY A 88 3.04 3.69 -0.01
N ASN A 89 3.83 2.98 0.78
CA ASN A 89 5.20 3.34 1.11
C ASN A 89 6.18 2.34 0.49
N SER A 90 7.22 2.85 -0.16
CA SER A 90 8.27 2.03 -0.77
C SER A 90 7.69 1.02 -1.76
N LEU A 91 7.88 -0.28 -1.57
CA LEU A 91 7.28 -1.31 -2.41
C LEU A 91 5.75 -1.22 -2.39
N GLY A 92 5.18 -0.92 -1.22
CA GLY A 92 3.73 -0.70 -1.10
C GLY A 92 3.24 0.43 -1.98
N GLY A 93 4.06 1.45 -2.19
CA GLY A 93 3.76 2.54 -3.12
C GLY A 93 3.70 2.06 -4.56
N HIS A 94 4.63 1.21 -4.97
CA HIS A 94 4.63 0.64 -6.31
C HIS A 94 3.37 -0.24 -6.53
N VAL A 95 3.04 -1.04 -5.54
CA VAL A 95 1.84 -1.88 -5.57
C VAL A 95 0.58 -1.01 -5.67
N ALA A 96 0.51 0.05 -4.87
CA ALA A 96 -0.62 0.98 -4.87
C ALA A 96 -0.78 1.65 -6.25
N LEU A 97 0.33 2.06 -6.84
CA LEU A 97 0.31 2.69 -8.16
C LEU A 97 -0.22 1.73 -9.23
N VAL A 98 0.32 0.52 -9.28
CA VAL A 98 -0.10 -0.49 -10.26
C VAL A 98 -1.58 -0.84 -10.06
N HIS A 99 -2.01 -1.01 -8.81
CA HIS A 99 -3.42 -1.28 -8.51
C HIS A 99 -4.31 -0.15 -9.03
N THR A 100 -3.94 1.09 -8.75
CA THR A 100 -4.75 2.26 -9.13
C THR A 100 -4.84 2.40 -10.64
N LEU A 101 -3.74 2.16 -11.36
CA LEU A 101 -3.76 2.22 -12.82
C LEU A 101 -4.69 1.18 -13.42
N LYS A 102 -4.81 0.01 -12.80
CA LYS A 102 -5.67 -1.06 -13.29
C LYS A 102 -7.13 -0.92 -12.84
N ASN A 103 -7.34 -0.33 -11.67
CA ASN A 103 -8.66 -0.26 -11.05
C ASN A 103 -8.93 1.15 -10.48
N PRO A 104 -8.92 2.18 -11.33
CA PRO A 104 -9.04 3.57 -10.84
C PRO A 104 -10.37 3.87 -10.18
N SER A 105 -11.44 3.16 -10.55
CA SER A 105 -12.78 3.45 -10.04
C SER A 105 -12.94 3.19 -8.54
N ARG A 106 -12.07 2.37 -7.95
CA ARG A 106 -12.11 2.09 -6.50
C ARG A 106 -11.34 3.11 -5.67
N ILE A 107 -10.52 3.92 -6.33
CA ILE A 107 -9.57 4.78 -5.64
C ILE A 107 -10.03 6.22 -5.70
N ARG A 108 -10.20 6.81 -4.52
CA ARG A 108 -10.54 8.22 -4.38
C ARG A 108 -9.31 9.10 -4.45
N SER A 109 -8.23 8.69 -3.80
CA SER A 109 -6.93 9.37 -3.88
C SER A 109 -5.80 8.37 -3.72
N LEU A 110 -4.67 8.66 -4.35
CA LEU A 110 -3.47 7.84 -4.27
C LEU A 110 -2.34 8.69 -3.68
N ILE A 111 -1.74 8.19 -2.61
CA ILE A 111 -0.65 8.88 -1.92
C ILE A 111 0.57 7.95 -1.92
N LEU A 112 1.68 8.44 -2.42
CA LEU A 112 2.91 7.66 -2.51
C LEU A 112 3.99 8.29 -1.63
N THR A 113 4.59 7.49 -0.76
CA THR A 113 5.66 7.94 0.12
C THR A 113 6.90 7.08 -0.13
N GLY A 114 7.98 7.70 -0.63
CA GLY A 114 9.21 6.98 -0.95
C GLY A 114 8.99 5.80 -1.88
N SER A 115 8.07 5.93 -2.82
CA SER A 115 7.65 4.84 -3.68
C SER A 115 8.74 4.44 -4.68
N SER A 116 8.87 3.13 -4.92
CA SER A 116 9.60 2.61 -6.07
C SER A 116 8.69 2.63 -7.31
N GLY A 117 9.28 2.44 -8.48
CA GLY A 117 8.52 2.35 -9.72
C GLY A 117 8.19 3.68 -10.38
N LEU A 118 8.63 4.81 -9.80
CA LEU A 118 8.40 6.13 -10.38
C LEU A 118 9.44 6.50 -11.43
N PHE A 119 10.60 5.87 -11.39
CA PHE A 119 11.66 6.07 -12.37
C PHE A 119 11.84 4.77 -13.12
N GLU A 120 11.56 4.82 -14.40
CA GLU A 120 11.64 3.63 -15.24
C GLU A 120 13.01 3.50 -15.89
N ASN A 121 13.49 2.30 -16.03
CA ASN A 121 14.73 2.03 -16.73
C ASN A 121 14.68 2.45 -18.19
N GLY A 122 13.47 2.49 -18.76
CA GLY A 122 13.27 2.93 -20.14
C GLY A 122 13.43 4.41 -20.40
N MET A 123 13.53 5.22 -19.35
CA MET A 123 13.73 6.66 -19.47
C MET A 123 15.17 7.03 -19.82
N GLY A 124 16.07 6.07 -19.79
CA GLY A 124 17.46 6.25 -20.17
C GLY A 124 18.28 7.07 -19.21
N ASP A 125 19.50 7.37 -19.61
CA ASP A 125 20.47 8.07 -18.76
C ASP A 125 20.24 9.56 -18.66
N SER A 126 19.28 10.08 -19.40
CA SER A 126 18.95 11.51 -19.37
C SER A 126 18.13 11.91 -18.14
N TYR A 127 17.61 10.95 -17.40
CA TYR A 127 16.84 11.23 -16.20
C TYR A 127 17.70 11.05 -14.97
N PRO A 128 17.56 11.94 -13.99
CA PRO A 128 18.33 11.82 -12.76
C PRO A 128 17.89 10.59 -11.97
N ARG A 129 18.85 9.95 -11.35
CA ARG A 129 18.61 8.85 -10.45
C ARG A 129 18.63 9.36 -9.02
N ARG A 130 18.07 8.57 -8.12
CA ARG A 130 17.97 8.98 -6.72
C ARG A 130 19.32 9.37 -6.10
N GLY A 131 20.43 8.77 -6.58
CA GLY A 131 21.75 9.08 -6.08
C GLY A 131 22.46 10.24 -6.78
N ASP A 132 21.88 10.78 -7.84
CA ASP A 132 22.57 11.80 -8.66
C ASP A 132 22.47 13.19 -8.06
N TYR A 133 21.40 13.48 -7.32
CA TYR A 133 21.23 14.72 -6.57
C TYR A 133 20.11 14.58 -5.55
N GLU A 134 19.98 15.59 -4.72
CA GLU A 134 18.93 15.57 -3.71
C GLU A 134 17.55 15.65 -4.35
N TYR A 135 16.72 14.72 -3.98
CA TYR A 135 15.32 14.73 -4.36
C TYR A 135 14.53 15.50 -3.33
N ILE A 136 13.86 16.45 -3.81
CA ILE A 136 13.04 17.30 -2.98
C ILE A 136 11.59 16.94 -3.17
#